data_83006a12713f0dca08ef848e197e90f7
#
_entry.id   83006a12713f0dca08ef848e197e90f7
#
_cell.length_a   1.000
_cell.length_b   1.000
_cell.length_c   1.000
_cell.angle_alpha   90.00
_cell.angle_beta   90.00
_cell.angle_gamma   90.00
#
_symmetry.space_group_name_H-M   'P 1'
#
loop_
_entity.id
_entity.type
_entity.pdbx_description
1 polymer ?
#
loop_
_entity_poly.entity_id
_entity_poly.type
_entity_poly.pdbx_seq_one_letter_code
_entity_poly.pdbx_strand_id
1 'polypeptide(L)'
;MSASEILDKMLSAMPESYQKTIGFPTYDLLAAVSLRMEGTDTTIDEARQQLDPENLHDSALDRYIYPRSGLERKAATFAHGSLTVTGTGTVEQGTLFESGGGVQYYATETVAIEGEGTVPVTCTVDGTAGNLPAHSVTQMPVAVQGIASCDNPEPIGGGYAEESDSEYYARYLVVLRTPATSGNIY
;
A
#
# COMPACT_ATOMS: atom_id res chain seq x y z
N MET A 1 19.21 -26.48 1.60
CA MET A 1 20.59 -27.06 1.40
C MET A 1 21.05 -26.71 0.00
N SER A 2 22.36 -26.44 -0.21
CA SER A 2 22.89 -26.19 -1.55
C SER A 2 22.99 -27.49 -2.37
N ALA A 3 22.98 -27.37 -3.70
CA ALA A 3 23.13 -28.52 -4.60
C ALA A 3 24.41 -29.31 -4.33
N SER A 4 25.51 -28.62 -3.99
CA SER A 4 26.79 -29.27 -3.64
C SER A 4 26.67 -30.10 -2.36
N GLU A 5 26.04 -29.59 -1.31
CA GLU A 5 25.84 -30.34 -0.06
C GLU A 5 24.92 -31.57 -0.26
N ILE A 6 23.91 -31.42 -1.11
CA ILE A 6 23.01 -32.54 -1.48
C ILE A 6 23.79 -33.59 -2.25
N LEU A 7 24.58 -33.18 -3.25
CA LEU A 7 25.39 -34.07 -4.05
C LEU A 7 26.42 -34.84 -3.18
N ASP A 8 27.12 -34.16 -2.27
CA ASP A 8 28.07 -34.78 -1.36
C ASP A 8 27.43 -35.84 -0.45
N LYS A 9 26.21 -35.55 0.06
CA LYS A 9 25.43 -36.51 0.85
C LYS A 9 25.01 -37.74 0.00
N MET A 10 24.58 -37.52 -1.24
CA MET A 10 24.20 -38.60 -2.15
C MET A 10 25.40 -39.47 -2.50
N LEU A 11 26.55 -38.87 -2.84
CA LEU A 11 27.77 -39.59 -3.14
C LEU A 11 28.28 -40.37 -1.93
N SER A 12 28.18 -39.83 -0.74
CA SER A 12 28.59 -40.48 0.51
C SER A 12 27.71 -41.70 0.84
N ALA A 13 26.42 -41.64 0.50
CA ALA A 13 25.47 -42.74 0.73
C ALA A 13 25.62 -43.89 -0.28
N MET A 14 26.35 -43.68 -1.40
CA MET A 14 26.58 -44.73 -2.40
C MET A 14 27.66 -45.70 -1.99
N PRO A 15 27.53 -46.99 -2.32
CA PRO A 15 28.60 -47.95 -2.13
C PRO A 15 29.92 -47.58 -2.85
N GLU A 16 31.06 -47.98 -2.28
CA GLU A 16 32.40 -47.71 -2.83
C GLU A 16 32.67 -48.37 -4.21
N SER A 17 31.83 -49.34 -4.60
CA SER A 17 31.94 -49.97 -5.92
C SER A 17 31.55 -49.07 -7.09
N TYR A 18 30.93 -47.92 -6.83
CA TYR A 18 30.55 -46.96 -7.87
C TYR A 18 31.60 -45.90 -8.03
N GLN A 19 31.82 -45.49 -9.29
CA GLN A 19 32.70 -44.36 -9.60
C GLN A 19 32.03 -43.04 -9.24
N LYS A 20 32.62 -42.31 -8.29
CA LYS A 20 32.10 -41.06 -7.72
C LYS A 20 32.80 -39.82 -8.27
N THR A 21 33.50 -39.93 -9.39
CA THR A 21 34.33 -38.87 -9.97
C THR A 21 33.56 -38.10 -11.05
N ILE A 22 33.80 -36.80 -11.16
CA ILE A 22 33.26 -35.92 -12.21
C ILE A 22 33.50 -36.53 -13.60
N GLY A 23 32.49 -36.52 -14.44
CA GLY A 23 32.52 -37.08 -15.80
C GLY A 23 32.13 -38.56 -15.89
N PHE A 24 31.80 -39.19 -14.76
CA PHE A 24 31.19 -40.51 -14.78
C PHE A 24 29.65 -40.38 -14.69
N PRO A 25 28.91 -41.28 -15.38
CA PRO A 25 27.42 -41.19 -15.42
C PRO A 25 26.77 -41.12 -14.06
N THR A 26 27.34 -41.80 -13.06
CA THR A 26 26.81 -41.78 -11.68
C THR A 26 26.90 -40.39 -11.05
N TYR A 27 28.07 -39.74 -11.19
CA TYR A 27 28.28 -38.37 -10.69
C TYR A 27 27.36 -37.38 -11.41
N ASP A 28 27.36 -37.42 -12.75
CA ASP A 28 26.62 -36.45 -13.57
C ASP A 28 25.09 -36.57 -13.35
N LEU A 29 24.61 -37.81 -13.18
CA LEU A 29 23.20 -38.02 -12.85
C LEU A 29 22.84 -37.45 -11.47
N LEU A 30 23.65 -37.72 -10.44
CA LEU A 30 23.40 -37.22 -9.08
C LEU A 30 23.58 -35.71 -9.02
N ALA A 31 24.50 -35.12 -9.79
CA ALA A 31 24.64 -33.68 -9.90
C ALA A 31 23.40 -33.02 -10.51
N ALA A 32 22.81 -33.60 -11.55
CA ALA A 32 21.56 -33.13 -12.13
C ALA A 32 20.38 -33.22 -11.15
N VAL A 33 20.30 -34.32 -10.40
CA VAL A 33 19.27 -34.52 -9.36
C VAL A 33 19.45 -33.53 -8.22
N SER A 34 20.69 -33.29 -7.75
CA SER A 34 20.95 -32.36 -6.64
C SER A 34 20.55 -30.93 -6.95
N LEU A 35 20.76 -30.46 -8.18
CA LEU A 35 20.27 -29.16 -8.66
C LEU A 35 18.72 -29.07 -8.59
N ARG A 36 18.06 -30.14 -8.98
CA ARG A 36 16.58 -30.18 -8.90
C ARG A 36 16.07 -30.19 -7.47
N MET A 37 16.76 -30.90 -6.58
CA MET A 37 16.40 -30.97 -5.15
C MET A 37 16.65 -29.63 -4.45
N GLU A 38 17.72 -28.91 -4.77
CA GLU A 38 17.95 -27.54 -4.27
C GLU A 38 16.76 -26.62 -4.62
N GLY A 39 16.30 -26.64 -5.88
CA GLY A 39 15.13 -25.88 -6.29
C GLY A 39 13.86 -26.25 -5.53
N THR A 40 13.70 -27.52 -5.19
CA THR A 40 12.55 -27.99 -4.38
C THR A 40 12.67 -27.52 -2.92
N ASP A 41 13.86 -27.62 -2.32
CA ASP A 41 14.13 -27.13 -0.96
C ASP A 41 13.83 -25.63 -0.86
N THR A 42 14.26 -24.81 -1.85
CA THR A 42 13.98 -23.38 -1.91
C THR A 42 12.47 -23.11 -1.91
N THR A 43 11.73 -23.84 -2.76
CA THR A 43 10.26 -23.71 -2.83
C THR A 43 9.57 -24.08 -1.51
N ILE A 44 10.07 -25.11 -0.81
CA ILE A 44 9.57 -25.50 0.51
C ILE A 44 9.84 -24.42 1.56
N ASP A 45 11.02 -23.83 1.54
CA ASP A 45 11.38 -22.76 2.50
C ASP A 45 10.57 -21.48 2.23
N GLU A 46 10.34 -21.12 0.98
CA GLU A 46 9.43 -20.03 0.60
C GLU A 46 8.00 -20.32 1.09
N ALA A 47 7.50 -21.53 0.90
CA ALA A 47 6.17 -21.92 1.38
C ALA A 47 6.07 -21.88 2.91
N ARG A 48 7.14 -22.27 3.63
CA ARG A 48 7.20 -22.16 5.10
C ARG A 48 7.18 -20.71 5.58
N GLN A 49 7.91 -19.82 4.89
CA GLN A 49 7.90 -18.39 5.23
C GLN A 49 6.50 -17.77 5.06
N GLN A 50 5.74 -18.23 4.05
CA GLN A 50 4.35 -17.80 3.85
C GLN A 50 3.37 -18.31 4.93
N LEU A 51 3.76 -19.28 5.76
CA LEU A 51 2.96 -19.73 6.90
C LEU A 51 3.11 -18.83 8.12
N ASP A 52 4.16 -18.02 8.17
CA ASP A 52 4.38 -17.05 9.25
C ASP A 52 3.71 -15.73 8.87
N PRO A 53 2.72 -15.27 9.65
CA PRO A 53 2.01 -14.02 9.36
C PRO A 53 2.90 -12.78 9.33
N GLU A 54 4.04 -12.79 10.02
CA GLU A 54 5.00 -11.69 10.01
C GLU A 54 5.71 -11.52 8.67
N ASN A 55 5.72 -12.57 7.85
CA ASN A 55 6.30 -12.54 6.50
C ASN A 55 5.25 -12.33 5.39
N LEU A 56 3.98 -12.17 5.76
CA LEU A 56 2.92 -11.89 4.81
C LEU A 56 2.83 -10.40 4.51
N HIS A 57 2.66 -10.08 3.23
CA HIS A 57 2.55 -8.71 2.75
C HIS A 57 1.31 -8.53 1.88
N ASP A 58 0.84 -7.28 1.80
CA ASP A 58 -0.25 -6.86 0.93
C ASP A 58 -1.49 -7.79 1.02
N SER A 59 -1.99 -8.21 -0.13
CA SER A 59 -3.18 -9.05 -0.24
C SER A 59 -3.06 -10.44 0.42
N ALA A 60 -1.84 -10.93 0.66
CA ALA A 60 -1.64 -12.19 1.38
C ALA A 60 -1.91 -12.01 2.88
N LEU A 61 -1.47 -10.89 3.44
CA LEU A 61 -1.76 -10.51 4.83
C LEU A 61 -3.26 -10.23 5.01
N ASP A 62 -3.90 -9.55 4.07
CA ASP A 62 -5.34 -9.27 4.11
C ASP A 62 -6.16 -10.58 4.13
N ARG A 63 -5.80 -11.54 3.28
CA ARG A 63 -6.43 -12.88 3.25
C ARG A 63 -6.18 -13.69 4.52
N TYR A 64 -5.10 -13.40 5.24
CA TYR A 64 -4.83 -14.05 6.52
C TYR A 64 -5.65 -13.43 7.66
N ILE A 65 -5.71 -12.10 7.75
CA ILE A 65 -6.32 -11.36 8.87
C ILE A 65 -7.84 -11.29 8.77
N TYR A 66 -8.37 -10.90 7.60
CA TYR A 66 -9.80 -10.61 7.45
C TYR A 66 -10.71 -11.79 7.87
N PRO A 67 -10.51 -13.04 7.40
CA PRO A 67 -11.37 -14.15 7.78
C PRO A 67 -11.30 -14.53 9.27
N ARG A 68 -10.24 -14.12 9.96
CA ARG A 68 -9.99 -14.47 11.37
C ARG A 68 -10.51 -13.44 12.36
N SER A 69 -10.57 -12.19 11.96
CA SER A 69 -10.88 -11.07 12.85
C SER A 69 -11.98 -10.15 12.35
N GLY A 70 -12.34 -10.23 11.07
CA GLY A 70 -13.22 -9.26 10.43
C GLY A 70 -12.60 -7.88 10.23
N LEU A 71 -11.31 -7.72 10.51
CA LEU A 71 -10.62 -6.46 10.31
C LEU A 71 -10.28 -6.27 8.84
N GLU A 72 -10.59 -5.07 8.32
CA GLU A 72 -10.15 -4.62 7.00
C GLU A 72 -8.98 -3.64 7.16
N ARG A 73 -8.09 -3.62 6.18
CA ARG A 73 -7.02 -2.62 6.08
C ARG A 73 -7.67 -1.25 5.89
N LYS A 74 -7.17 -0.25 6.60
CA LYS A 74 -7.62 1.13 6.40
C LYS A 74 -7.08 1.65 5.09
N ALA A 75 -7.98 1.95 4.15
CA ALA A 75 -7.63 2.53 2.87
C ALA A 75 -7.10 3.97 3.04
N ALA A 76 -6.31 4.42 2.09
CA ALA A 76 -5.94 5.81 1.98
C ALA A 76 -7.18 6.71 1.84
N THR A 77 -7.10 7.93 2.36
CA THR A 77 -8.18 8.91 2.27
C THR A 77 -7.72 10.17 1.54
N PHE A 78 -8.66 10.86 0.92
CA PHE A 78 -8.39 12.11 0.25
C PHE A 78 -8.39 13.28 1.25
N ALA A 79 -7.48 14.22 1.06
CA ALA A 79 -7.52 15.48 1.78
C ALA A 79 -8.68 16.35 1.27
N HIS A 80 -9.34 17.05 2.16
CA HIS A 80 -10.47 17.92 1.87
C HIS A 80 -10.37 19.24 2.64
N GLY A 81 -11.00 20.25 2.11
CA GLY A 81 -11.02 21.59 2.71
C GLY A 81 -11.90 22.51 1.92
N SER A 82 -11.73 23.81 2.14
CA SER A 82 -12.47 24.86 1.44
C SER A 82 -11.52 25.92 0.90
N LEU A 83 -11.85 26.44 -0.27
CA LEU A 83 -11.19 27.58 -0.88
C LEU A 83 -12.09 28.80 -0.79
N THR A 84 -11.50 29.94 -0.51
CA THR A 84 -12.11 31.25 -0.74
C THR A 84 -11.80 31.64 -2.17
N VAL A 85 -12.84 31.90 -2.95
CA VAL A 85 -12.74 32.26 -4.36
C VAL A 85 -13.32 33.64 -4.54
N THR A 86 -12.62 34.53 -5.26
CA THR A 86 -13.08 35.90 -5.52
C THR A 86 -13.42 36.12 -7.00
N GLY A 87 -14.48 36.87 -7.27
CA GLY A 87 -14.93 37.17 -8.62
C GLY A 87 -16.44 37.21 -8.76
N THR A 88 -16.91 37.17 -10.01
CA THR A 88 -18.36 37.06 -10.31
C THR A 88 -18.53 36.05 -11.41
N GLY A 89 -19.01 34.86 -11.06
CA GLY A 89 -19.14 33.72 -11.97
C GLY A 89 -19.61 32.48 -11.27
N THR A 90 -19.53 31.34 -11.93
CA THR A 90 -19.91 30.03 -11.37
C THR A 90 -18.71 29.11 -11.41
N VAL A 91 -18.35 28.56 -10.26
CA VAL A 91 -17.41 27.44 -10.13
C VAL A 91 -18.21 26.16 -10.24
N GLU A 92 -18.03 25.43 -11.31
CA GLU A 92 -18.73 24.17 -11.51
C GLU A 92 -18.08 23.03 -10.71
N GLN A 93 -18.86 22.03 -10.31
CA GLN A 93 -18.34 20.79 -9.75
C GLN A 93 -17.29 20.17 -10.70
N GLY A 94 -16.15 19.74 -10.15
CA GLY A 94 -15.04 19.22 -10.92
C GLY A 94 -14.04 20.26 -11.41
N THR A 95 -14.29 21.58 -11.19
CA THR A 95 -13.32 22.63 -11.47
C THR A 95 -12.03 22.37 -10.69
N LEU A 96 -10.88 22.45 -11.37
CA LEU A 96 -9.58 22.17 -10.78
C LEU A 96 -8.91 23.43 -10.23
N PHE A 97 -8.34 23.27 -9.06
CA PHE A 97 -7.46 24.20 -8.38
C PHE A 97 -6.12 23.55 -8.11
N GLU A 98 -5.05 24.32 -8.04
CA GLU A 98 -3.71 23.75 -7.90
C GLU A 98 -2.88 24.54 -6.89
N SER A 99 -2.05 23.82 -6.16
CA SER A 99 -1.01 24.42 -5.31
C SER A 99 0.22 24.79 -6.13
N GLY A 100 1.05 25.67 -5.60
CA GLY A 100 2.36 25.98 -6.20
C GLY A 100 3.30 24.77 -6.33
N GLY A 101 3.01 23.67 -5.64
CA GLY A 101 3.72 22.39 -5.73
C GLY A 101 3.11 21.37 -6.72
N GLY A 102 2.06 21.74 -7.47
CA GLY A 102 1.42 20.87 -8.46
C GLY A 102 0.39 19.90 -7.90
N VAL A 103 0.01 20.02 -6.61
CA VAL A 103 -1.05 19.21 -6.02
C VAL A 103 -2.40 19.79 -6.45
N GLN A 104 -3.25 18.95 -7.02
CA GLN A 104 -4.53 19.36 -7.59
C GLN A 104 -5.71 18.98 -6.70
N TYR A 105 -6.71 19.86 -6.70
CA TYR A 105 -7.98 19.70 -5.99
C TYR A 105 -9.12 19.98 -6.96
N TYR A 106 -10.25 19.34 -6.76
CA TYR A 106 -11.46 19.60 -7.53
C TYR A 106 -12.58 20.09 -6.62
N ALA A 107 -13.42 20.99 -7.15
CA ALA A 107 -14.63 21.43 -6.49
C ALA A 107 -15.62 20.26 -6.34
N THR A 108 -16.14 20.04 -5.14
CA THR A 108 -17.08 18.94 -4.88
C THR A 108 -18.52 19.29 -5.25
N GLU A 109 -18.82 20.56 -5.40
CA GLU A 109 -20.16 21.08 -5.74
C GLU A 109 -20.05 22.35 -6.60
N THR A 110 -21.15 22.68 -7.27
CA THR A 110 -21.25 23.91 -8.07
C THR A 110 -21.65 25.07 -7.17
N VAL A 111 -20.84 26.15 -7.18
CA VAL A 111 -21.05 27.34 -6.35
C VAL A 111 -21.08 28.60 -7.22
N ALA A 112 -22.12 29.40 -7.09
CA ALA A 112 -22.19 30.73 -7.68
C ALA A 112 -21.42 31.72 -6.78
N ILE A 113 -20.53 32.51 -7.37
CA ILE A 113 -19.69 33.50 -6.69
C ILE A 113 -20.16 34.90 -7.08
N GLU A 114 -20.49 35.71 -6.09
CA GLU A 114 -20.83 37.11 -6.23
C GLU A 114 -19.92 37.94 -5.29
N GLY A 115 -18.76 38.31 -5.79
CA GLY A 115 -17.73 39.03 -5.03
C GLY A 115 -16.76 38.03 -4.36
N GLU A 116 -17.18 37.38 -3.30
CA GLU A 116 -16.42 36.37 -2.56
C GLU A 116 -17.32 35.18 -2.21
N GLY A 117 -16.79 33.97 -2.31
CA GLY A 117 -17.52 32.75 -1.96
C GLY A 117 -16.59 31.61 -1.52
N THR A 118 -17.15 30.66 -0.80
CA THR A 118 -16.44 29.48 -0.33
C THR A 118 -16.79 28.27 -1.20
N VAL A 119 -15.76 27.57 -1.71
CA VAL A 119 -15.90 26.40 -2.55
C VAL A 119 -15.27 25.20 -1.82
N PRO A 120 -16.02 24.16 -1.50
CA PRO A 120 -15.49 22.95 -0.91
C PRO A 120 -14.71 22.17 -1.97
N VAL A 121 -13.54 21.64 -1.58
CA VAL A 121 -12.63 20.94 -2.47
C VAL A 121 -12.12 19.64 -1.86
N THR A 122 -11.77 18.71 -2.75
CA THR A 122 -11.14 17.44 -2.39
C THR A 122 -9.91 17.24 -3.29
N CYS A 123 -8.83 16.71 -2.72
CA CYS A 123 -7.62 16.40 -3.47
C CYS A 123 -7.90 15.32 -4.53
N THR A 124 -7.21 15.41 -5.67
CA THR A 124 -7.33 14.39 -6.74
C THR A 124 -6.56 13.10 -6.43
N VAL A 125 -5.62 13.18 -5.49
CA VAL A 125 -4.78 12.05 -5.06
C VAL A 125 -5.04 11.78 -3.58
N ASP A 126 -5.14 10.53 -3.23
CA ASP A 126 -5.28 10.07 -1.85
C ASP A 126 -3.94 10.12 -1.09
N GLY A 127 -4.00 9.89 0.20
CA GLY A 127 -2.82 9.93 1.06
C GLY A 127 -2.49 11.32 1.60
N THR A 128 -1.33 11.41 2.23
CA THR A 128 -0.89 12.62 2.95
C THR A 128 -0.43 13.76 2.04
N ALA A 129 -0.17 13.48 0.76
CA ALA A 129 0.33 14.48 -0.20
C ALA A 129 -0.65 15.65 -0.43
N GLY A 130 -1.95 15.40 -0.22
CA GLY A 130 -2.99 16.41 -0.30
C GLY A 130 -3.16 17.29 0.95
N ASN A 131 -2.43 17.01 2.03
CA ASN A 131 -2.49 17.86 3.23
C ASN A 131 -1.57 19.06 3.05
N LEU A 132 -2.14 20.24 2.89
CA LEU A 132 -1.40 21.46 2.65
C LEU A 132 -1.71 22.52 3.71
N PRO A 133 -0.73 23.37 4.07
CA PRO A 133 -0.97 24.50 4.95
C PRO A 133 -1.87 25.55 4.29
N ALA A 134 -2.34 26.50 5.09
CA ALA A 134 -3.06 27.65 4.59
C ALA A 134 -2.26 28.40 3.52
N HIS A 135 -2.95 29.03 2.60
CA HIS A 135 -2.40 29.86 1.50
C HIS A 135 -1.49 29.10 0.51
N SER A 136 -1.73 27.81 0.31
CA SER A 136 -0.96 26.95 -0.60
C SER A 136 -1.64 26.73 -1.94
N VAL A 137 -2.96 26.77 -2.00
CA VAL A 137 -3.76 26.54 -3.21
C VAL A 137 -4.21 27.87 -3.77
N THR A 138 -3.44 28.40 -4.71
CA THR A 138 -3.61 29.76 -5.25
C THR A 138 -3.72 29.81 -6.77
N GLN A 139 -3.72 28.68 -7.43
CA GLN A 139 -3.70 28.57 -8.88
C GLN A 139 -4.94 27.87 -9.42
N MET A 140 -5.36 28.27 -10.60
CA MET A 140 -6.39 27.63 -11.39
C MET A 140 -5.76 27.17 -12.72
N PRO A 141 -5.49 25.86 -12.91
CA PRO A 141 -4.90 25.35 -14.16
C PRO A 141 -5.71 25.70 -15.39
N VAL A 142 -7.03 25.76 -15.22
CA VAL A 142 -7.98 26.24 -16.24
C VAL A 142 -8.68 27.47 -15.69
N ALA A 143 -8.56 28.59 -16.38
CA ALA A 143 -9.21 29.82 -15.98
C ALA A 143 -10.74 29.67 -16.01
N VAL A 144 -11.38 30.02 -14.89
CA VAL A 144 -12.84 30.03 -14.77
C VAL A 144 -13.35 31.42 -15.09
N GLN A 145 -14.34 31.49 -15.98
CA GLN A 145 -14.88 32.80 -16.40
C GLN A 145 -15.45 33.58 -15.23
N GLY A 146 -14.97 34.79 -15.03
CA GLY A 146 -15.43 35.69 -14.00
C GLY A 146 -14.76 35.48 -12.63
N ILE A 147 -13.90 34.48 -12.45
CA ILE A 147 -13.15 34.24 -11.24
C ILE A 147 -11.76 34.88 -11.34
N ALA A 148 -11.38 35.66 -10.36
CA ALA A 148 -10.13 36.41 -10.33
C ALA A 148 -9.02 35.69 -9.55
N SER A 149 -9.33 35.10 -8.40
CA SER A 149 -8.36 34.39 -7.57
C SER A 149 -9.00 33.32 -6.70
N CYS A 150 -8.17 32.39 -6.20
CA CYS A 150 -8.53 31.41 -5.19
C CYS A 150 -7.44 31.36 -4.12
N ASP A 151 -7.82 31.01 -2.90
CA ASP A 151 -6.92 30.81 -1.77
C ASP A 151 -7.55 29.85 -0.76
N ASN A 152 -6.73 29.05 -0.06
CA ASN A 152 -7.19 28.30 1.10
C ASN A 152 -6.80 29.02 2.39
N PRO A 153 -7.74 29.72 3.05
CA PRO A 153 -7.44 30.46 4.27
C PRO A 153 -7.08 29.56 5.45
N GLU A 154 -7.56 28.32 5.42
CA GLU A 154 -7.27 27.30 6.42
C GLU A 154 -6.51 26.13 5.81
N PRO A 155 -5.78 25.34 6.63
CA PRO A 155 -5.12 24.14 6.14
C PRO A 155 -6.09 23.13 5.55
N ILE A 156 -5.72 22.51 4.45
CA ILE A 156 -6.42 21.36 3.87
C ILE A 156 -5.86 20.09 4.53
N GLY A 157 -6.73 19.19 4.97
CA GLY A 157 -6.34 18.01 5.71
C GLY A 157 -7.28 16.83 5.54
N GLY A 158 -7.06 15.79 6.36
CA GLY A 158 -7.87 14.55 6.31
C GLY A 158 -7.38 13.53 5.28
N GLY A 159 -6.27 13.81 4.60
CA GLY A 159 -5.56 12.85 3.78
C GLY A 159 -4.68 11.94 4.65
N TYR A 160 -4.96 10.64 4.65
CA TYR A 160 -4.16 9.64 5.34
C TYR A 160 -3.66 8.61 4.34
N ALA A 161 -2.44 8.15 4.53
CA ALA A 161 -1.91 7.04 3.76
C ALA A 161 -2.67 5.74 4.09
N GLU A 162 -2.63 4.79 3.18
CA GLU A 162 -3.09 3.43 3.45
C GLU A 162 -2.30 2.85 4.64
N GLU A 163 -3.00 2.07 5.46
CA GLU A 163 -2.41 1.40 6.62
C GLU A 163 -1.32 0.43 6.15
N SER A 164 -0.11 0.57 6.67
CA SER A 164 1.00 -0.31 6.37
C SER A 164 0.76 -1.74 6.90
N ASP A 165 1.45 -2.74 6.31
CA ASP A 165 1.38 -4.13 6.75
C ASP A 165 1.69 -4.27 8.24
N SER A 166 2.70 -3.55 8.72
CA SER A 166 3.12 -3.58 10.13
C SER A 166 2.05 -3.00 11.07
N GLU A 167 1.39 -1.90 10.68
CA GLU A 167 0.31 -1.29 11.47
C GLU A 167 -0.94 -2.18 11.46
N TYR A 168 -1.30 -2.73 10.30
CA TYR A 168 -2.44 -3.64 10.17
C TYR A 168 -2.24 -4.91 11.00
N TYR A 169 -1.05 -5.52 10.94
CA TYR A 169 -0.72 -6.68 11.74
C TYR A 169 -0.69 -6.36 13.24
N ALA A 170 -0.11 -5.23 13.63
CA ALA A 170 -0.12 -4.79 15.03
C ALA A 170 -1.55 -4.60 15.56
N ARG A 171 -2.45 -4.01 14.78
CA ARG A 171 -3.87 -3.86 15.12
C ARG A 171 -4.57 -5.22 15.25
N TYR A 172 -4.27 -6.16 14.36
CA TYR A 172 -4.77 -7.53 14.46
C TYR A 172 -4.32 -8.22 15.77
N LEU A 173 -3.05 -8.08 16.15
CA LEU A 173 -2.56 -8.63 17.42
C LEU A 173 -3.25 -8.04 18.65
N VAL A 174 -3.62 -6.75 18.61
CA VAL A 174 -4.40 -6.12 19.69
C VAL A 174 -5.77 -6.79 19.81
N VAL A 175 -6.46 -7.03 18.69
CA VAL A 175 -7.77 -7.71 18.70
C VAL A 175 -7.65 -9.13 19.26
N LEU A 176 -6.62 -9.88 18.87
CA LEU A 176 -6.38 -11.23 19.38
C LEU A 176 -6.11 -11.27 20.89
N ARG A 177 -5.45 -10.25 21.41
CA ARG A 177 -5.11 -10.15 22.84
C ARG A 177 -6.27 -9.63 23.70
N THR A 178 -7.27 -9.02 23.08
CA THR A 178 -8.44 -8.50 23.78
C THR A 178 -9.47 -9.60 23.89
N PRO A 179 -9.70 -10.20 25.07
CA PRO A 179 -10.69 -11.25 25.21
C PRO A 179 -12.08 -10.69 24.93
N ALA A 180 -12.88 -11.43 24.16
CA ALA A 180 -14.29 -11.13 24.00
C ALA A 180 -15.01 -11.35 25.34
N THR A 181 -15.10 -10.31 26.15
CA THR A 181 -15.91 -10.33 27.39
C THR A 181 -17.33 -9.92 27.04
N SER A 182 -18.31 -10.50 27.73
CA SER A 182 -19.75 -10.20 27.54
C SER A 182 -20.14 -8.74 27.77
N GLY A 183 -19.22 -7.89 28.21
CA GLY A 183 -19.39 -6.45 28.39
C GLY A 183 -18.97 -5.59 27.18
N ASN A 184 -18.36 -6.19 26.16
CA ASN A 184 -17.89 -5.49 24.94
C ASN A 184 -18.86 -5.60 23.76
N ILE A 185 -20.11 -5.94 24.02
CA ILE A 185 -21.18 -5.99 23.00
C ILE A 185 -21.96 -4.66 23.06
N TYR A 186 -21.30 -3.58 22.68
CA TYR A 186 -22.00 -2.31 22.37
C TYR A 186 -21.14 -1.49 21.40
#